data_6dc2f2a53e106624f300dd56db36a791
#
_entry.id   6dc2f2a53e106624f300dd56db36a791
#
_cell.length_a   1.000
_cell.length_b   1.000
_cell.length_c   1.000
_cell.angle_alpha   90.00
_cell.angle_beta   90.00
_cell.angle_gamma   90.00
#
_symmetry.space_group_name_H-M   'P 1'
#
loop_
_entity.id
_entity.type
_entity.pdbx_description
1 polymer ?
#
loop_
_entity_poly.entity_id
_entity_poly.type
_entity_poly.pdbx_seq_one_letter_code
_entity_poly.pdbx_strand_id
1 'polypeptide(L)'
;MNKVIDAKGKNCPMPVIMAKKEIDEGNNSFVVEVDNNIAVQNLQKLANSQGFLTELEEDNKIFKVYFSKTSDVISSKEDYEECNEILDKLVEKKDTLGTWSVFIGKEIIGAGNEELGKSLMKMYFYTISESEDLPTSVLFMNDGVKVPTLNEQAIEHLKDLEKKGVEILICGACLNFYGLEESLKVGKVSNMYDITNCMKEASKVITL
;
A
#
# COMPACT_ATOMS: atom_id res chain seq x y z
N MET A 1 7.65 18.10 -25.66
CA MET A 1 8.62 17.13 -25.07
C MET A 1 8.12 16.81 -23.67
N ASN A 2 7.94 15.53 -23.36
CA ASN A 2 7.53 15.15 -22.02
C ASN A 2 8.68 15.45 -21.04
N LYS A 3 8.38 16.00 -19.88
CA LYS A 3 9.34 16.23 -18.81
C LYS A 3 9.84 14.87 -18.31
N VAL A 4 11.15 14.68 -18.23
CA VAL A 4 11.76 13.43 -17.74
C VAL A 4 12.31 13.66 -16.32
N ILE A 5 11.94 12.80 -15.40
CA ILE A 5 12.35 12.81 -14.00
C ILE A 5 13.31 11.66 -13.77
N ASP A 6 14.57 11.95 -13.48
CA ASP A 6 15.56 10.93 -13.13
C ASP A 6 15.46 10.56 -11.65
N ALA A 7 14.91 9.38 -11.39
CA ALA A 7 14.78 8.80 -10.08
C ALA A 7 15.61 7.50 -9.91
N LYS A 8 16.57 7.24 -10.81
CA LYS A 8 17.50 6.11 -10.70
C LYS A 8 18.36 6.23 -9.43
N GLY A 9 18.61 5.12 -8.77
CA GLY A 9 19.35 5.08 -7.49
C GLY A 9 18.66 5.74 -6.31
N LYS A 10 17.41 6.19 -6.47
CA LYS A 10 16.63 6.77 -5.37
C LYS A 10 15.91 5.69 -4.60
N ASN A 11 16.08 5.70 -3.28
CA ASN A 11 15.34 4.81 -2.39
C ASN A 11 13.88 5.25 -2.24
N CYS A 12 13.00 4.27 -1.97
CA CYS A 12 11.62 4.54 -1.55
C CYS A 12 11.63 5.48 -0.32
N PRO A 13 10.78 6.52 -0.26
CA PRO A 13 9.67 6.82 -1.18
C PRO A 13 10.01 7.86 -2.28
N MET A 14 11.29 8.21 -2.48
CA MET A 14 11.71 9.34 -3.33
C MET A 14 11.11 9.34 -4.74
N PRO A 15 11.12 8.23 -5.52
CA PRO A 15 10.52 8.24 -6.86
C PRO A 15 9.03 8.63 -6.84
N VAL A 16 8.29 8.15 -5.85
CA VAL A 16 6.85 8.44 -5.68
C VAL A 16 6.63 9.91 -5.32
N ILE A 17 7.45 10.46 -4.40
CA ILE A 17 7.38 11.89 -4.01
C ILE A 17 7.69 12.79 -5.21
N MET A 18 8.70 12.45 -6.02
CA MET A 18 9.07 13.22 -7.20
C MET A 18 7.93 13.22 -8.23
N ALA A 19 7.33 12.07 -8.50
CA ALA A 19 6.18 11.96 -9.39
C ALA A 19 4.96 12.72 -8.85
N LYS A 20 4.68 12.58 -7.54
CA LYS A 20 3.57 13.29 -6.89
C LYS A 20 3.71 14.81 -7.00
N LYS A 21 4.93 15.34 -6.84
CA LYS A 21 5.20 16.76 -7.03
C LYS A 21 4.83 17.25 -8.42
N GLU A 22 5.16 16.48 -9.46
CA GLU A 22 4.78 16.84 -10.84
C GLU A 22 3.27 16.86 -11.04
N ILE A 23 2.57 15.91 -10.43
CA ILE A 23 1.10 15.87 -10.45
C ILE A 23 0.52 17.11 -9.76
N ASP A 24 1.05 17.47 -8.60
CA ASP A 24 0.60 18.63 -7.81
C ASP A 24 0.91 19.98 -8.49
N GLU A 25 1.99 20.05 -9.30
CA GLU A 25 2.30 21.16 -10.17
C GLU A 25 1.38 21.26 -11.40
N GLY A 26 0.47 20.30 -11.59
CA GLY A 26 -0.51 20.28 -12.68
C GLY A 26 0.02 19.71 -14.00
N ASN A 27 1.14 19.02 -13.99
CA ASN A 27 1.69 18.36 -15.17
C ASN A 27 0.87 17.13 -15.55
N ASN A 28 0.22 17.16 -16.71
CA ASN A 28 -0.65 16.09 -17.19
C ASN A 28 0.08 15.00 -17.98
N SER A 29 1.36 15.19 -18.33
CA SER A 29 2.18 14.21 -19.04
C SER A 29 3.65 14.38 -18.70
N PHE A 30 4.28 13.31 -18.17
CA PHE A 30 5.70 13.26 -17.82
C PHE A 30 6.19 11.82 -17.75
N VAL A 31 7.50 11.63 -17.63
CA VAL A 31 8.15 10.31 -17.54
C VAL A 31 9.00 10.25 -16.28
N VAL A 32 8.96 9.11 -15.59
CA VAL A 32 9.83 8.85 -14.45
C VAL A 32 10.75 7.67 -14.79
N GLU A 33 12.06 7.89 -14.71
CA GLU A 33 13.06 6.84 -14.91
C GLU A 33 13.48 6.26 -13.56
N VAL A 34 13.38 4.93 -13.42
CA VAL A 34 13.78 4.17 -12.23
C VAL A 34 14.58 2.92 -12.63
N ASP A 35 15.29 2.33 -11.68
CA ASP A 35 16.18 1.19 -11.89
C ASP A 35 15.76 -0.08 -11.14
N ASN A 36 14.53 -0.12 -10.63
CA ASN A 36 14.01 -1.29 -9.94
C ASN A 36 12.49 -1.43 -10.08
N ASN A 37 12.02 -2.69 -10.07
CA ASN A 37 10.61 -3.04 -10.25
C ASN A 37 9.69 -2.54 -9.13
N ILE A 38 10.20 -2.41 -7.91
CA ILE A 38 9.41 -1.92 -6.77
C ILE A 38 9.02 -0.46 -7.00
N ALA A 39 9.96 0.36 -7.48
CA ALA A 39 9.68 1.74 -7.84
C ALA A 39 8.65 1.83 -8.98
N VAL A 40 8.73 0.95 -9.99
CA VAL A 40 7.72 0.86 -11.07
C VAL A 40 6.32 0.62 -10.50
N GLN A 41 6.17 -0.43 -9.69
CA GLN A 41 4.87 -0.78 -9.08
C GLN A 41 4.29 0.36 -8.24
N ASN A 42 5.14 1.03 -7.46
CA ASN A 42 4.72 2.15 -6.62
C ASN A 42 4.31 3.38 -7.44
N LEU A 43 5.00 3.66 -8.54
CA LEU A 43 4.63 4.72 -9.49
C LEU A 43 3.30 4.42 -10.20
N GLN A 44 3.07 3.17 -10.60
CA GLN A 44 1.79 2.75 -11.20
C GLN A 44 0.62 2.87 -10.22
N LYS A 45 0.82 2.50 -8.95
CA LYS A 45 -0.19 2.70 -7.90
C LYS A 45 -0.50 4.19 -7.70
N LEU A 46 0.54 5.03 -7.62
CA LEU A 46 0.35 6.48 -7.54
C LEU A 46 -0.47 6.99 -8.73
N ALA A 47 -0.10 6.61 -9.95
CA ALA A 47 -0.80 7.01 -11.16
C ALA A 47 -2.29 6.67 -11.10
N ASN A 48 -2.61 5.42 -10.78
CA ASN A 48 -4.00 4.95 -10.67
C ASN A 48 -4.79 5.75 -9.62
N SER A 49 -4.20 6.01 -8.44
CA SER A 49 -4.86 6.79 -7.36
C SER A 49 -5.09 8.25 -7.73
N GLN A 50 -4.35 8.80 -8.71
CA GLN A 50 -4.44 10.19 -9.15
C GLN A 50 -5.12 10.35 -10.52
N GLY A 51 -5.70 9.26 -11.07
CA GLY A 51 -6.42 9.27 -12.35
C GLY A 51 -5.50 9.43 -13.57
N PHE A 52 -4.27 8.92 -13.48
CA PHE A 52 -3.32 8.85 -14.58
C PHE A 52 -3.26 7.44 -15.16
N LEU A 53 -3.12 7.34 -16.48
CA LEU A 53 -2.71 6.12 -17.18
C LEU A 53 -1.18 6.02 -17.15
N THR A 54 -0.67 4.79 -17.15
CA THR A 54 0.77 4.55 -17.24
C THR A 54 1.10 3.58 -18.37
N GLU A 55 2.18 3.91 -19.10
CA GLU A 55 2.85 3.00 -20.02
C GLU A 55 4.26 2.73 -19.49
N LEU A 56 4.75 1.50 -19.67
CA LEU A 56 6.06 1.07 -19.19
C LEU A 56 6.95 0.72 -20.37
N GLU A 57 8.15 1.29 -20.43
CA GLU A 57 9.22 0.92 -21.32
C GLU A 57 10.42 0.45 -20.48
N GLU A 58 11.02 -0.69 -20.85
CA GLU A 58 12.22 -1.21 -20.22
C GLU A 58 13.39 -1.19 -21.23
N ASP A 59 14.48 -0.56 -20.85
CA ASP A 59 15.73 -0.56 -21.59
C ASP A 59 16.93 -0.73 -20.65
N ASN A 60 17.70 -1.81 -20.80
CA ASN A 60 18.93 -2.10 -20.04
C ASN A 60 18.79 -1.99 -18.51
N LYS A 61 17.72 -2.54 -17.95
CA LYS A 61 17.34 -2.46 -16.51
C LYS A 61 16.97 -1.05 -16.03
N ILE A 62 16.73 -0.13 -16.94
CA ILE A 62 16.11 1.15 -16.65
C ILE A 62 14.66 1.07 -17.09
N PHE A 63 13.76 1.46 -16.22
CA PHE A 63 12.34 1.49 -16.47
C PHE A 63 11.88 2.94 -16.63
N LYS A 64 11.20 3.22 -17.74
CA LYS A 64 10.56 4.51 -17.98
C LYS A 64 9.06 4.34 -17.76
N VAL A 65 8.55 4.96 -16.74
CA VAL A 65 7.12 4.99 -16.45
C VAL A 65 6.55 6.30 -16.99
N TYR A 66 5.77 6.20 -18.06
CA TYR A 66 5.09 7.32 -18.68
C TYR A 66 3.78 7.59 -17.95
N PHE A 67 3.57 8.81 -17.51
CA PHE A 67 2.32 9.28 -16.93
C PHE A 67 1.57 10.10 -17.95
N SER A 68 0.28 9.83 -18.15
CA SER A 68 -0.61 10.61 -19.00
C SER A 68 -1.98 10.72 -18.34
N LYS A 69 -2.48 11.95 -18.21
CA LYS A 69 -3.84 12.19 -17.75
C LYS A 69 -4.76 12.17 -18.95
N THR A 70 -5.77 11.33 -18.91
CA THR A 70 -6.76 11.26 -19.97
C THR A 70 -7.63 12.52 -19.92
N SER A 71 -7.44 13.43 -20.87
CA SER A 71 -8.46 14.40 -21.19
C SER A 71 -9.47 13.69 -22.09
N ASP A 72 -10.66 13.41 -21.55
CA ASP A 72 -11.84 12.98 -22.29
C ASP A 72 -11.77 11.68 -23.12
N VAL A 73 -11.99 10.54 -22.47
CA VAL A 73 -12.89 9.53 -23.04
C VAL A 73 -13.90 9.14 -21.96
N ILE A 74 -14.93 9.94 -21.85
CA ILE A 74 -16.18 9.54 -21.24
C ILE A 74 -16.90 8.68 -22.27
N SER A 75 -17.00 7.39 -22.03
CA SER A 75 -18.11 6.61 -22.54
C SER A 75 -18.26 5.32 -21.76
N SER A 76 -19.00 5.36 -20.75
CA SER A 76 -20.20 4.62 -20.38
C SER A 76 -20.57 4.93 -18.94
N LYS A 77 -21.59 5.76 -18.80
CA LYS A 77 -22.15 6.14 -17.50
C LYS A 77 -22.80 4.98 -16.75
N GLU A 78 -23.00 3.84 -17.40
CA GLU A 78 -23.77 2.73 -16.84
C GLU A 78 -22.95 1.88 -15.84
N ASP A 79 -21.63 1.74 -16.01
CA ASP A 79 -20.78 0.95 -15.10
C ASP A 79 -20.36 1.72 -13.84
N TYR A 80 -20.44 3.05 -13.85
CA TYR A 80 -20.08 3.90 -12.71
C TYR A 80 -21.21 4.06 -11.68
N GLU A 81 -22.47 3.99 -12.10
CA GLU A 81 -23.61 4.14 -11.19
C GLU A 81 -23.78 2.91 -10.27
N GLU A 82 -23.54 1.71 -10.79
CA GLU A 82 -23.64 0.46 -10.02
C GLU A 82 -22.48 0.33 -8.99
N CYS A 83 -21.27 0.79 -9.33
CA CYS A 83 -20.15 0.85 -8.38
C CYS A 83 -20.34 1.92 -7.31
N ASN A 84 -20.91 3.08 -7.63
CA ASN A 84 -21.15 4.16 -6.67
C ASN A 84 -22.29 3.80 -5.70
N GLU A 85 -23.35 3.14 -6.14
CA GLU A 85 -24.42 2.69 -5.23
C GLU A 85 -23.92 1.61 -4.23
N ILE A 86 -22.98 0.77 -4.63
CA ILE A 86 -22.36 -0.22 -3.73
C ILE A 86 -21.39 0.47 -2.77
N LEU A 87 -20.61 1.44 -3.26
CA LEU A 87 -19.71 2.27 -2.45
C LEU A 87 -20.48 3.13 -1.44
N ASP A 88 -21.57 3.80 -1.86
CA ASP A 88 -22.40 4.62 -0.97
C ASP A 88 -23.07 3.78 0.13
N LYS A 89 -23.57 2.58 -0.20
CA LYS A 89 -24.13 1.64 0.79
C LYS A 89 -23.09 1.06 1.76
N LEU A 90 -21.82 0.97 1.35
CA LEU A 90 -20.70 0.55 2.21
C LEU A 90 -20.20 1.72 3.07
N VAL A 91 -20.26 2.95 2.57
CA VAL A 91 -19.89 4.16 3.30
C VAL A 91 -20.91 4.47 4.38
N GLU A 92 -22.23 4.38 4.11
CA GLU A 92 -23.29 4.66 5.09
C GLU A 92 -23.28 3.75 6.34
N LYS A 93 -22.66 2.55 6.25
CA LYS A 93 -22.51 1.65 7.39
C LYS A 93 -21.26 1.92 8.25
N LYS A 94 -20.33 2.77 7.78
CA LYS A 94 -19.06 3.07 8.45
C LYS A 94 -19.07 4.35 9.32
N ASP A 95 -20.14 5.15 9.26
CA ASP A 95 -20.18 6.50 9.84
C ASP A 95 -20.44 6.56 11.36
N THR A 96 -20.49 5.43 12.07
CA THR A 96 -20.72 5.45 13.54
C THR A 96 -19.50 5.09 14.39
N LEU A 97 -18.49 4.45 13.82
CA LEU A 97 -17.22 4.16 14.47
C LEU A 97 -16.10 4.71 13.57
N GLY A 98 -15.35 5.71 14.03
CA GLY A 98 -14.26 6.32 13.26
C GLY A 98 -13.31 5.25 12.71
N THR A 99 -12.76 5.46 11.51
CA THR A 99 -11.80 4.55 10.86
C THR A 99 -10.57 4.33 11.73
N TRP A 100 -10.05 3.12 11.79
CA TRP A 100 -8.81 2.83 12.51
C TRP A 100 -7.87 1.95 11.71
N SER A 101 -6.57 2.09 11.99
CA SER A 101 -5.51 1.34 11.33
C SER A 101 -4.54 0.76 12.35
N VAL A 102 -3.87 -0.32 11.95
CA VAL A 102 -2.83 -0.97 12.77
C VAL A 102 -1.48 -0.77 12.10
N PHE A 103 -0.52 -0.26 12.86
CA PHE A 103 0.87 -0.15 12.44
C PHE A 103 1.74 -1.17 13.16
N ILE A 104 2.42 -2.00 12.39
CA ILE A 104 3.30 -3.07 12.87
C ILE A 104 4.74 -2.72 12.49
N GLY A 105 5.51 -2.30 13.48
CA GLY A 105 6.92 -1.95 13.31
C GLY A 105 7.90 -3.05 13.74
N LYS A 106 7.41 -4.12 14.36
CA LYS A 106 8.22 -5.23 14.89
C LYS A 106 7.60 -6.58 14.55
N GLU A 107 8.43 -7.61 14.49
CA GLU A 107 7.99 -9.01 14.32
C GLU A 107 7.22 -9.54 15.54
N ILE A 108 7.44 -8.94 16.71
CA ILE A 108 6.92 -9.39 18.01
C ILE A 108 6.15 -8.29 18.72
N ILE A 109 5.18 -8.65 19.54
CA ILE A 109 4.53 -7.74 20.49
C ILE A 109 5.34 -7.70 21.78
N GLY A 110 5.72 -6.47 22.18
CA GLY A 110 6.52 -6.22 23.36
C GLY A 110 8.04 -6.33 23.14
N ALA A 111 8.81 -6.27 24.23
CA ALA A 111 10.28 -6.29 24.21
C ALA A 111 10.86 -7.38 25.15
N GLY A 112 10.03 -8.34 25.54
CA GLY A 112 10.42 -9.43 26.44
C GLY A 112 10.88 -10.68 25.69
N ASN A 113 10.28 -11.81 26.02
CA ASN A 113 10.60 -13.09 25.37
C ASN A 113 10.10 -13.09 23.90
N GLU A 114 10.97 -13.48 22.98
CA GLU A 114 10.70 -13.45 21.54
C GLU A 114 9.62 -14.45 21.14
N GLU A 115 9.66 -15.68 21.65
CA GLU A 115 8.68 -16.72 21.33
C GLU A 115 7.27 -16.32 21.81
N LEU A 116 7.19 -15.77 23.03
CA LEU A 116 5.94 -15.22 23.56
C LEU A 116 5.46 -14.04 22.68
N GLY A 117 6.36 -13.15 22.28
CA GLY A 117 6.01 -11.99 21.45
C GLY A 117 5.47 -12.37 20.07
N LYS A 118 6.01 -13.41 19.42
CA LYS A 118 5.48 -13.98 18.17
C LYS A 118 4.10 -14.62 18.39
N SER A 119 3.91 -15.33 19.50
CA SER A 119 2.61 -15.90 19.83
C SER A 119 1.56 -14.83 20.09
N LEU A 120 1.92 -13.73 20.77
CA LEU A 120 1.03 -12.59 21.00
C LEU A 120 0.65 -11.90 19.69
N MET A 121 1.55 -11.75 18.73
CA MET A 121 1.28 -11.20 17.41
C MET A 121 0.22 -12.03 16.65
N LYS A 122 0.38 -13.36 16.65
CA LYS A 122 -0.62 -14.28 16.10
C LYS A 122 -1.99 -14.10 16.78
N MET A 123 -2.00 -14.12 18.12
CA MET A 123 -3.25 -13.99 18.88
C MET A 123 -3.94 -12.65 18.64
N TYR A 124 -3.18 -11.58 18.44
CA TYR A 124 -3.72 -10.28 18.09
C TYR A 124 -4.46 -10.33 16.75
N PHE A 125 -3.84 -10.86 15.69
CA PHE A 125 -4.47 -10.96 14.37
C PHE A 125 -5.67 -11.91 14.38
N TYR A 126 -5.59 -13.01 15.12
CA TYR A 126 -6.76 -13.86 15.36
C TYR A 126 -7.91 -13.06 16.00
N THR A 127 -7.63 -12.36 17.08
CA THR A 127 -8.65 -11.60 17.81
C THR A 127 -9.33 -10.54 16.94
N ILE A 128 -8.57 -9.76 16.16
CA ILE A 128 -9.18 -8.76 15.29
C ILE A 128 -9.88 -9.38 14.08
N SER A 129 -9.45 -10.53 13.59
CA SER A 129 -10.14 -11.22 12.49
C SER A 129 -11.52 -11.75 12.90
N GLU A 130 -11.75 -12.02 14.19
CA GLU A 130 -13.04 -12.43 14.75
C GLU A 130 -13.90 -11.23 15.24
N SER A 131 -13.39 -10.01 15.15
CA SER A 131 -14.11 -8.80 15.55
C SER A 131 -15.11 -8.33 14.50
N GLU A 132 -16.19 -7.71 14.92
CA GLU A 132 -17.11 -6.99 14.02
C GLU A 132 -16.53 -5.65 13.57
N ASP A 133 -15.73 -4.99 14.42
CA ASP A 133 -15.02 -3.74 14.14
C ASP A 133 -13.63 -4.04 13.59
N LEU A 134 -13.49 -4.02 12.27
CA LEU A 134 -12.23 -4.32 11.58
C LEU A 134 -11.44 -3.03 11.29
N PRO A 135 -10.10 -3.09 11.32
CA PRO A 135 -9.28 -1.98 10.87
C PRO A 135 -9.50 -1.71 9.37
N THR A 136 -9.38 -0.47 8.97
CA THR A 136 -9.35 -0.08 7.55
C THR A 136 -8.11 -0.60 6.86
N SER A 137 -6.97 -0.54 7.59
CA SER A 137 -5.69 -1.02 7.07
C SER A 137 -4.78 -1.60 8.16
N VAL A 138 -3.90 -2.52 7.73
CA VAL A 138 -2.77 -3.03 8.51
C VAL A 138 -1.49 -2.71 7.76
N LEU A 139 -0.58 -2.00 8.41
CA LEU A 139 0.59 -1.37 7.83
C LEU A 139 1.86 -1.97 8.42
N PHE A 140 2.67 -2.63 7.58
CA PHE A 140 3.89 -3.31 8.01
C PHE A 140 5.14 -2.56 7.57
N MET A 141 6.01 -2.24 8.52
CA MET A 141 7.29 -1.59 8.26
C MET A 141 8.41 -2.20 9.13
N ASN A 142 9.64 -1.88 8.77
CA ASN A 142 10.84 -2.33 9.45
C ASN A 142 10.78 -3.86 9.68
N ASP A 143 11.09 -4.32 10.88
CA ASP A 143 11.06 -5.73 11.28
C ASP A 143 9.66 -6.37 11.21
N GLY A 144 8.61 -5.57 11.28
CA GLY A 144 7.22 -6.00 11.13
C GLY A 144 6.91 -6.68 9.79
N VAL A 145 7.69 -6.42 8.72
CA VAL A 145 7.49 -7.09 7.41
C VAL A 145 7.72 -8.60 7.46
N LYS A 146 8.37 -9.10 8.51
CA LYS A 146 8.54 -10.54 8.76
C LYS A 146 7.23 -11.24 9.11
N VAL A 147 6.26 -10.52 9.65
CA VAL A 147 4.96 -11.10 10.02
C VAL A 147 4.20 -11.62 8.80
N PRO A 148 3.95 -10.84 7.73
CA PRO A 148 3.25 -11.31 6.54
C PRO A 148 4.10 -12.19 5.61
N THR A 149 5.38 -12.44 5.95
CA THR A 149 6.30 -13.25 5.15
C THR A 149 6.67 -14.57 5.81
N LEU A 150 6.97 -14.59 7.13
CA LEU A 150 7.54 -15.72 7.84
C LEU A 150 6.63 -16.32 8.92
N ASN A 151 5.69 -15.56 9.47
CA ASN A 151 4.81 -16.05 10.53
C ASN A 151 3.55 -16.73 9.94
N GLU A 152 3.66 -18.05 9.63
CA GLU A 152 2.60 -18.82 8.97
C GLU A 152 1.24 -18.68 9.67
N GLN A 153 1.22 -18.67 10.98
CA GLN A 153 -0.01 -18.62 11.76
C GLN A 153 -0.66 -17.22 11.71
N ALA A 154 0.13 -16.15 11.71
CA ALA A 154 -0.38 -14.80 11.54
C ALA A 154 -0.86 -14.56 10.09
N ILE A 155 -0.17 -15.15 9.11
CA ILE A 155 -0.53 -15.05 7.68
C ILE A 155 -1.94 -15.56 7.41
N GLU A 156 -2.36 -16.67 8.05
CA GLU A 156 -3.73 -17.19 7.90
C GLU A 156 -4.78 -16.15 8.31
N HIS A 157 -4.62 -15.55 9.48
CA HIS A 157 -5.54 -14.52 9.98
C HIS A 157 -5.48 -13.22 9.17
N LEU A 158 -4.30 -12.85 8.69
CA LEU A 158 -4.14 -11.70 7.79
C LEU A 158 -4.88 -11.92 6.47
N LYS A 159 -4.82 -13.12 5.87
CA LYS A 159 -5.60 -13.47 4.68
C LYS A 159 -7.11 -13.37 4.92
N ASP A 160 -7.57 -13.72 6.12
CA ASP A 160 -8.99 -13.61 6.46
C ASP A 160 -9.41 -12.16 6.62
N LEU A 161 -8.56 -11.30 7.20
CA LEU A 161 -8.76 -9.86 7.24
C LEU A 161 -8.81 -9.25 5.82
N GLU A 162 -7.88 -9.64 4.94
CA GLU A 162 -7.86 -9.19 3.55
C GLU A 162 -9.14 -9.56 2.80
N LYS A 163 -9.65 -10.80 2.95
CA LYS A 163 -10.95 -11.23 2.39
C LYS A 163 -12.13 -10.42 2.92
N LYS A 164 -12.04 -9.94 4.16
CA LYS A 164 -13.05 -9.08 4.80
C LYS A 164 -12.92 -7.60 4.39
N GLY A 165 -12.00 -7.27 3.47
CA GLY A 165 -11.82 -5.93 2.92
C GLY A 165 -10.84 -5.04 3.66
N VAL A 166 -10.05 -5.59 4.60
CA VAL A 166 -8.96 -4.85 5.25
C VAL A 166 -7.79 -4.68 4.28
N GLU A 167 -7.31 -3.47 4.11
CA GLU A 167 -6.15 -3.21 3.27
C GLU A 167 -4.85 -3.56 4.01
N ILE A 168 -4.01 -4.42 3.43
CA ILE A 168 -2.75 -4.86 4.03
C ILE A 168 -1.60 -4.34 3.20
N LEU A 169 -0.83 -3.40 3.76
CA LEU A 169 0.28 -2.73 3.09
C LEU A 169 1.62 -3.06 3.73
N ILE A 170 2.57 -3.50 2.90
CA ILE A 170 3.91 -3.89 3.33
C ILE A 170 4.96 -2.99 2.68
N CYS A 171 5.83 -2.38 3.48
CA CYS A 171 6.88 -1.50 3.00
C CYS A 171 7.88 -2.25 2.11
N GLY A 172 7.92 -1.92 0.80
CA GLY A 172 8.81 -2.55 -0.15
C GLY A 172 10.29 -2.36 0.17
N ALA A 173 10.69 -1.17 0.63
CA ALA A 173 12.08 -0.91 1.05
C ALA A 173 12.49 -1.81 2.23
N CYS A 174 11.57 -2.12 3.15
CA CYS A 174 11.85 -3.02 4.26
C CYS A 174 11.93 -4.48 3.81
N LEU A 175 11.04 -4.92 2.92
CA LEU A 175 11.14 -6.26 2.31
C LEU A 175 12.47 -6.44 1.60
N ASN A 176 12.89 -5.45 0.80
CA ASN A 176 14.18 -5.49 0.12
C ASN A 176 15.36 -5.57 1.09
N PHE A 177 15.35 -4.75 2.15
CA PHE A 177 16.40 -4.74 3.16
C PHE A 177 16.59 -6.11 3.83
N TYR A 178 15.49 -6.83 4.09
CA TYR A 178 15.51 -8.16 4.71
C TYR A 178 15.59 -9.31 3.68
N GLY A 179 15.58 -9.03 2.36
CA GLY A 179 15.59 -10.07 1.32
C GLY A 179 14.32 -10.93 1.29
N LEU A 180 13.16 -10.35 1.61
CA LEU A 180 11.89 -11.04 1.79
C LEU A 180 10.85 -10.76 0.70
N GLU A 181 11.23 -10.11 -0.41
CA GLU A 181 10.29 -9.74 -1.46
C GLU A 181 9.52 -10.95 -2.02
N GLU A 182 10.23 -12.04 -2.29
CA GLU A 182 9.63 -13.26 -2.84
C GLU A 182 8.92 -14.11 -1.77
N SER A 183 9.10 -13.78 -0.50
CA SER A 183 8.50 -14.49 0.63
C SER A 183 7.16 -13.92 1.06
N LEU A 184 6.68 -12.85 0.42
CA LEU A 184 5.41 -12.21 0.77
C LEU A 184 4.23 -13.14 0.44
N LYS A 185 3.40 -13.44 1.44
CA LYS A 185 2.29 -14.39 1.36
C LYS A 185 0.91 -13.76 1.44
N VAL A 186 0.83 -12.51 1.90
CA VAL A 186 -0.42 -11.77 2.08
C VAL A 186 -0.18 -10.27 2.00
N GLY A 187 -1.15 -9.53 1.49
CA GLY A 187 -1.10 -8.09 1.34
C GLY A 187 -0.37 -7.62 0.08
N LYS A 188 -0.13 -6.32 -0.01
CA LYS A 188 0.46 -5.65 -1.18
C LYS A 188 1.73 -4.91 -0.80
N VAL A 189 2.73 -5.00 -1.66
CA VAL A 189 3.93 -4.16 -1.54
C VAL A 189 3.53 -2.70 -1.71
N SER A 190 3.97 -1.86 -0.80
CA SER A 190 3.65 -0.44 -0.73
C SER A 190 4.90 0.40 -0.41
N ASN A 191 4.72 1.68 -0.23
CA ASN A 191 5.77 2.64 0.01
C ASN A 191 5.43 3.55 1.21
N MET A 192 6.41 4.35 1.65
CA MET A 192 6.25 5.26 2.79
C MET A 192 5.11 6.27 2.57
N TYR A 193 4.91 6.74 1.33
CA TYR A 193 3.88 7.73 1.03
C TYR A 193 2.47 7.17 1.26
N ASP A 194 2.16 6.01 0.67
CA ASP A 194 0.86 5.35 0.82
C ASP A 194 0.59 4.96 2.28
N ILE A 195 1.59 4.35 2.94
CA ILE A 195 1.49 3.99 4.36
C ILE A 195 1.21 5.22 5.23
N THR A 196 1.90 6.34 4.97
CA THR A 196 1.68 7.58 5.71
C THR A 196 0.29 8.17 5.44
N ASN A 197 -0.21 8.06 4.21
CA ASN A 197 -1.56 8.51 3.88
C ASN A 197 -2.61 7.68 4.61
N CYS A 198 -2.51 6.35 4.62
CA CYS A 198 -3.40 5.50 5.40
C CYS A 198 -3.41 5.87 6.90
N MET A 199 -2.23 6.21 7.46
CA MET A 199 -2.15 6.67 8.85
C MET A 199 -2.86 8.01 9.08
N LYS A 200 -2.77 8.95 8.11
CA LYS A 200 -3.42 10.28 8.21
C LYS A 200 -4.93 10.20 8.06
N GLU A 201 -5.41 9.31 7.20
CA GLU A 201 -6.85 9.14 6.93
C GLU A 201 -7.54 8.38 8.05
N ALA A 202 -6.82 7.59 8.84
CA ALA A 202 -7.36 6.89 9.98
C ALA A 202 -7.61 7.86 11.15
N SER A 203 -8.81 7.77 11.76
CA SER A 203 -9.14 8.52 12.99
C SER A 203 -8.28 8.06 14.18
N LYS A 204 -7.79 6.82 14.13
CA LYS A 204 -6.94 6.20 15.17
C LYS A 204 -5.93 5.24 14.53
N VAL A 205 -4.68 5.31 14.97
CA VAL A 205 -3.65 4.33 14.62
C VAL A 205 -3.18 3.60 15.88
N ILE A 206 -3.29 2.27 15.86
CA ILE A 206 -2.76 1.40 16.93
C ILE A 206 -1.38 0.95 16.48
N THR A 207 -0.35 1.20 17.30
CA THR A 207 1.04 0.81 17.01
C THR A 207 1.47 -0.35 17.92
N LEU A 208 2.04 -1.41 17.31
CA LEU A 208 2.59 -2.59 17.98
C LEU A 208 4.07 -2.78 17.68
#